data_db22ee46caaa3475cd7ecfe1d50802fb
#
_entry.id   db22ee46caaa3475cd7ecfe1d50802fb
#
_cell.length_a   1.000
_cell.length_b   1.000
_cell.length_c   1.000
_cell.angle_alpha   90.00
_cell.angle_beta   90.00
_cell.angle_gamma   90.00
#
_symmetry.space_group_name_H-M   'P 1'
#
loop_
_entity.id
_entity.type
_entity.pdbx_description
1 polymer ?
#
loop_
_entity_poly.entity_id
_entity_poly.type
_entity_poly.pdbx_seq_one_letter_code
_entity_poly.pdbx_strand_id
1 'polypeptide(L)'
;MKVTRAASIPLIMHDPYFSIWSSSDHLYDADTVHWTGKRQQIRGYLTVDKTVYCFMGDKEFHQILPQISLDVTATATTYTFENDKVRLCCRFTSPLILSDPLLVSRPCTYIDFMVEKKNADNVKLDFIVSADLVRQEKDEVAGFAGTFKQDFSYASMGRMRQQPLGSSGDHTTIDWGYVYLAGNDKSTITYDAANEAIRCQAADLNGQTTLILAYDDLASINY
;
A
#
# COMPACT_ATOMS: atom_id res chain seq x y z
N MET A 1 1.32 33.50 -0.02
CA MET A 1 1.12 32.49 1.06
C MET A 1 1.94 31.26 0.65
N LYS A 2 2.91 30.84 1.44
CA LYS A 2 3.72 29.65 1.14
C LYS A 2 2.92 28.44 1.61
N VAL A 3 2.39 27.64 0.69
CA VAL A 3 1.76 26.37 1.03
C VAL A 3 2.87 25.44 1.47
N THR A 4 2.89 25.06 2.73
CA THR A 4 3.92 24.18 3.29
C THR A 4 3.58 22.71 3.14
N ARG A 5 2.31 22.38 2.87
CA ARG A 5 1.80 21.01 2.70
C ARG A 5 0.46 21.02 1.95
N ALA A 6 0.23 20.00 1.13
CA ALA A 6 -1.10 19.73 0.56
C ALA A 6 -2.05 19.19 1.64
N ALA A 7 -3.35 19.45 1.49
CA ALA A 7 -4.37 18.96 2.44
C ALA A 7 -4.45 17.43 2.48
N SER A 8 -4.15 16.77 1.37
CA SER A 8 -4.06 15.31 1.26
C SER A 8 -2.93 14.95 0.30
N ILE A 9 -2.26 13.85 0.55
CA ILE A 9 -1.08 13.40 -0.19
C ILE A 9 -1.45 12.12 -0.96
N PRO A 10 -1.30 12.10 -2.31
CA PRO A 10 -1.59 10.92 -3.12
C PRO A 10 -0.54 9.82 -2.85
N LEU A 11 -1.00 8.58 -2.71
CA LEU A 11 -0.15 7.40 -2.55
C LEU A 11 -0.31 6.45 -3.74
N ILE A 12 -1.54 6.04 -4.03
CA ILE A 12 -1.88 5.10 -5.10
C ILE A 12 -2.97 5.74 -5.93
N MET A 13 -2.70 5.91 -7.23
CA MET A 13 -3.58 6.64 -8.14
C MET A 13 -3.72 5.84 -9.43
N HIS A 14 -4.76 5.00 -9.52
CA HIS A 14 -5.04 4.28 -10.76
C HIS A 14 -6.15 4.99 -11.56
N ASP A 15 -7.29 5.21 -10.92
CA ASP A 15 -8.46 5.86 -11.48
C ASP A 15 -9.30 6.51 -10.36
N PRO A 16 -10.42 7.21 -10.67
CA PRO A 16 -11.26 7.84 -9.65
C PRO A 16 -11.90 6.88 -8.64
N TYR A 17 -12.08 5.62 -8.99
CA TYR A 17 -12.68 4.62 -8.10
C TYR A 17 -11.63 3.92 -7.23
N PHE A 18 -10.39 3.81 -7.69
CA PHE A 18 -9.28 3.21 -6.96
C PHE A 18 -8.14 4.21 -6.77
N SER A 19 -8.26 5.01 -5.73
CA SER A 19 -7.26 6.01 -5.35
C SER A 19 -7.12 6.10 -3.84
N ILE A 20 -5.88 6.06 -3.34
CA ILE A 20 -5.56 6.00 -1.91
C ILE A 20 -4.68 7.17 -1.55
N TRP A 21 -5.07 7.84 -0.47
CA TRP A 21 -4.49 9.09 0.00
C TRP A 21 -4.12 9.01 1.48
N SER A 22 -3.15 9.83 1.88
CA SER A 22 -2.88 10.18 3.28
C SER A 22 -3.40 11.59 3.55
N SER A 23 -4.36 11.73 4.46
CA SER A 23 -4.96 13.01 4.86
C SER A 23 -4.36 13.57 6.16
N SER A 24 -3.34 12.93 6.72
CA SER A 24 -2.70 13.30 7.99
C SER A 24 -1.32 13.94 7.80
N ASP A 25 -0.79 14.58 8.85
CA ASP A 25 0.51 15.27 8.81
C ASP A 25 1.68 14.31 8.69
N HIS A 26 1.61 13.18 9.37
CA HIS A 26 2.56 12.08 9.19
C HIS A 26 1.80 10.85 8.69
N LEU A 27 2.48 10.01 7.94
CA LEU A 27 1.87 8.82 7.34
C LEU A 27 1.31 7.83 8.37
N TYR A 28 1.73 7.92 9.62
CA TYR A 28 1.31 7.08 10.74
C TYR A 28 0.26 7.72 11.68
N ASP A 29 -0.24 8.92 11.39
CA ASP A 29 -1.18 9.62 12.30
C ASP A 29 -2.63 9.18 12.10
N ALA A 30 -2.98 8.61 10.94
CA ALA A 30 -4.31 8.09 10.62
C ALA A 30 -4.25 7.01 9.55
N ASP A 31 -5.32 6.23 9.43
CA ASP A 31 -5.51 5.29 8.33
C ASP A 31 -5.57 6.02 6.97
N THR A 32 -5.15 5.35 5.92
CA THR A 32 -5.29 5.82 4.54
C THR A 32 -6.75 5.84 4.12
N VAL A 33 -7.08 6.75 3.22
CA VAL A 33 -8.45 7.01 2.78
C VAL A 33 -8.54 7.11 1.26
N HIS A 34 -9.72 6.87 0.74
CA HIS A 34 -10.10 7.25 -0.62
C HIS A 34 -10.29 8.77 -0.71
N TRP A 35 -10.27 9.35 -1.91
CA TRP A 35 -10.52 10.81 -2.08
C TRP A 35 -11.91 11.25 -1.58
N THR A 36 -12.88 10.35 -1.52
CA THR A 36 -14.20 10.59 -0.93
C THR A 36 -14.18 10.66 0.61
N GLY A 37 -13.05 10.39 1.24
CA GLY A 37 -12.89 10.31 2.70
C GLY A 37 -13.21 8.95 3.29
N LYS A 38 -13.63 7.96 2.50
CA LYS A 38 -13.85 6.61 2.99
C LYS A 38 -12.52 5.95 3.35
N ARG A 39 -12.50 5.28 4.51
CA ARG A 39 -11.34 4.52 4.96
C ARG A 39 -10.99 3.42 3.95
N GLN A 40 -9.72 3.38 3.58
CA GLN A 40 -9.09 2.32 2.78
C GLN A 40 -7.74 2.01 3.40
N GLN A 41 -7.74 1.12 4.38
CA GLN A 41 -6.63 0.95 5.28
C GLN A 41 -5.47 0.21 4.63
N ILE A 42 -4.30 0.86 4.65
CA ILE A 42 -2.98 0.25 4.45
C ILE A 42 -2.15 0.55 5.69
N ARG A 43 -1.47 -0.45 6.23
CA ARG A 43 -0.60 -0.32 7.41
C ARG A 43 0.81 -0.80 7.12
N GLY A 44 1.78 -0.12 7.71
CA GLY A 44 3.19 -0.45 7.59
C GLY A 44 3.89 -0.43 8.95
N TYR A 45 4.56 -1.54 9.26
CA TYR A 45 5.35 -1.70 10.47
C TYR A 45 6.77 -2.12 10.13
N LEU A 46 7.72 -1.58 10.89
CA LEU A 46 9.11 -1.98 10.83
C LEU A 46 9.53 -2.53 12.20
N THR A 47 9.83 -3.81 12.28
CA THR A 47 10.41 -4.39 13.49
C THR A 47 11.91 -4.23 13.43
N VAL A 48 12.48 -3.46 14.35
CA VAL A 48 13.91 -3.23 14.50
C VAL A 48 14.38 -3.91 15.77
N ASP A 49 15.18 -4.95 15.62
CA ASP A 49 15.57 -5.90 16.68
C ASP A 49 14.33 -6.57 17.30
N LYS A 50 13.83 -6.04 18.42
CA LYS A 50 12.65 -6.54 19.13
C LYS A 50 11.51 -5.51 19.24
N THR A 51 11.71 -4.31 18.70
CA THR A 51 10.78 -3.20 18.82
C THR A 51 10.01 -3.02 17.50
N VAL A 52 8.70 -2.96 17.59
CA VAL A 52 7.81 -2.70 16.45
C VAL A 52 7.53 -1.21 16.36
N TYR A 53 7.85 -0.61 15.22
CA TYR A 53 7.58 0.79 14.91
C TYR A 53 6.51 0.87 13.82
N CYS A 54 5.49 1.70 14.03
CA CYS A 54 4.55 2.09 12.98
C CYS A 54 5.16 3.21 12.13
N PHE A 55 5.12 3.06 10.79
CA PHE A 55 5.50 4.12 9.87
C PHE A 55 4.34 4.52 8.94
N MET A 56 3.28 3.69 8.83
CA MET A 56 2.12 3.96 7.96
C MET A 56 0.83 3.42 8.57
N GLY A 57 -0.26 4.18 8.43
CA GLY A 57 -1.57 3.89 9.00
C GLY A 57 -1.75 4.48 10.40
N ASP A 58 -2.79 4.09 11.11
CA ASP A 58 -2.99 4.55 12.47
C ASP A 58 -1.97 3.91 13.43
N LYS A 59 -1.17 4.73 14.08
CA LYS A 59 -0.14 4.30 15.05
C LYS A 59 -0.73 3.59 16.27
N GLU A 60 -2.00 3.89 16.64
CA GLU A 60 -2.67 3.32 17.81
C GLU A 60 -1.75 3.30 19.05
N PHE A 61 -1.38 2.09 19.51
CA PHE A 61 -0.52 1.86 20.68
C PHE A 61 0.94 1.55 20.32
N HIS A 62 1.31 1.58 19.02
CA HIS A 62 2.67 1.26 18.59
C HIS A 62 3.62 2.44 18.77
N GLN A 63 4.90 2.13 18.94
CA GLN A 63 5.94 3.15 18.80
C GLN A 63 5.97 3.63 17.34
N ILE A 64 6.31 4.90 17.14
CA ILE A 64 6.43 5.48 15.80
C ILE A 64 7.89 5.43 15.33
N LEU A 65 8.10 5.20 14.04
CA LEU A 65 9.36 5.54 13.38
C LEU A 65 9.23 7.00 12.91
N PRO A 66 10.00 7.96 13.48
CA PRO A 66 9.79 9.37 13.20
C PRO A 66 9.92 9.70 11.71
N GLN A 67 8.90 10.34 11.13
CA GLN A 67 8.95 10.86 9.76
C GLN A 67 9.78 12.14 9.74
N ILE A 68 10.82 12.16 8.91
CA ILE A 68 11.75 13.31 8.79
C ILE A 68 11.55 14.10 7.51
N SER A 69 10.98 13.49 6.46
CA SER A 69 10.68 14.22 5.22
C SER A 69 9.53 13.60 4.44
N LEU A 70 8.93 14.44 3.61
CA LEU A 70 7.95 14.09 2.58
C LEU A 70 8.32 14.85 1.31
N ASP A 71 8.46 14.13 0.20
CA ASP A 71 8.67 14.68 -1.13
C ASP A 71 7.59 14.15 -2.08
N VAL A 72 6.96 15.05 -2.84
CA VAL A 72 5.90 14.72 -3.79
C VAL A 72 6.28 15.25 -5.16
N THR A 73 6.39 14.36 -6.11
CA THR A 73 6.63 14.66 -7.53
C THR A 73 5.38 14.33 -8.37
N ALA A 74 5.44 14.55 -9.66
CA ALA A 74 4.32 14.26 -10.56
C ALA A 74 3.91 12.78 -10.59
N THR A 75 4.84 11.86 -10.32
CA THR A 75 4.64 10.41 -10.46
C THR A 75 4.99 9.62 -9.22
N ALA A 76 5.48 10.29 -8.16
CA ALA A 76 5.90 9.59 -6.97
C ALA A 76 5.73 10.43 -5.71
N THR A 77 5.39 9.74 -4.62
CA THR A 77 5.39 10.27 -3.26
C THR A 77 6.38 9.48 -2.41
N THR A 78 7.30 10.18 -1.76
CA THR A 78 8.38 9.58 -0.98
C THR A 78 8.35 10.10 0.45
N TYR A 79 8.26 9.17 1.40
CA TYR A 79 8.39 9.43 2.83
C TYR A 79 9.72 8.89 3.33
N THR A 80 10.39 9.66 4.18
CA THR A 80 11.60 9.19 4.87
C THR A 80 11.37 9.20 6.38
N PHE A 81 11.71 8.10 7.02
CA PHE A 81 11.62 7.89 8.46
C PHE A 81 12.99 7.55 9.00
N GLU A 82 13.29 8.01 10.20
CA GLU A 82 14.63 7.79 10.76
C GLU A 82 14.62 7.81 12.29
N ASN A 83 15.44 6.93 12.87
CA ASN A 83 15.87 7.01 14.27
C ASN A 83 17.38 6.68 14.37
N ASP A 84 17.87 6.45 15.58
CA ASP A 84 19.28 6.09 15.85
C ASP A 84 19.68 4.71 15.32
N LYS A 85 18.71 3.82 15.06
CA LYS A 85 18.94 2.42 14.64
C LYS A 85 18.78 2.19 13.15
N VAL A 86 17.84 2.89 12.51
CA VAL A 86 17.43 2.59 11.13
C VAL A 86 16.95 3.85 10.41
N ARG A 87 17.15 3.86 9.10
CA ARG A 87 16.49 4.77 8.17
C ARG A 87 15.66 3.97 7.19
N LEU A 88 14.41 4.39 6.97
CA LEU A 88 13.47 3.83 6.00
C LEU A 88 13.06 4.92 5.02
N CYS A 89 13.19 4.65 3.72
CA CYS A 89 12.56 5.42 2.67
C CYS A 89 11.43 4.56 2.08
N CYS A 90 10.20 5.05 2.13
CA CYS A 90 9.01 4.43 1.54
C CYS A 90 8.56 5.30 0.36
N ARG A 91 8.55 4.75 -0.86
CA ARG A 91 8.21 5.46 -2.07
C ARG A 91 7.10 4.77 -2.83
N PHE A 92 6.04 5.51 -3.12
CA PHE A 92 4.93 5.10 -3.98
C PHE A 92 5.15 5.70 -5.37
N THR A 93 5.17 4.89 -6.41
CA THR A 93 5.44 5.33 -7.78
C THR A 93 4.37 4.82 -8.74
N SER A 94 3.68 5.76 -9.41
CA SER A 94 2.80 5.45 -10.54
C SER A 94 3.63 5.46 -11.84
N PRO A 95 3.64 4.38 -12.65
CA PRO A 95 4.51 4.26 -13.82
C PRO A 95 3.96 5.04 -15.03
N LEU A 96 3.78 6.35 -14.89
CA LEU A 96 3.20 7.24 -15.92
C LEU A 96 4.27 7.68 -16.94
N ILE A 97 4.79 6.75 -17.71
CA ILE A 97 5.75 7.02 -18.80
C ILE A 97 4.98 7.17 -20.11
N LEU A 98 4.68 8.41 -20.51
CA LEU A 98 3.83 8.71 -21.67
C LEU A 98 4.33 8.15 -23.01
N SER A 99 5.63 7.88 -23.14
CA SER A 99 6.22 7.25 -24.33
C SER A 99 6.02 5.73 -24.39
N ASP A 100 5.51 5.11 -23.32
CA ASP A 100 5.21 3.68 -23.23
C ASP A 100 3.75 3.45 -22.85
N PRO A 101 2.83 3.34 -23.84
CA PRO A 101 1.40 3.14 -23.58
C PRO A 101 1.09 1.85 -22.78
N LEU A 102 1.88 0.79 -22.96
CA LEU A 102 1.70 -0.45 -22.22
C LEU A 102 2.00 -0.27 -20.73
N LEU A 103 3.00 0.55 -20.42
CA LEU A 103 3.35 0.84 -19.03
C LEU A 103 2.33 1.79 -18.39
N VAL A 104 1.89 2.82 -19.11
CA VAL A 104 0.85 3.77 -18.63
C VAL A 104 -0.48 3.07 -18.37
N SER A 105 -0.85 2.10 -19.18
CA SER A 105 -2.12 1.38 -19.05
C SER A 105 -2.15 0.34 -17.91
N ARG A 106 -1.02 0.08 -17.25
CA ARG A 106 -0.98 -0.89 -16.13
C ARG A 106 -1.61 -0.29 -14.88
N PRO A 107 -2.68 -0.87 -14.33
CA PRO A 107 -3.30 -0.41 -13.09
C PRO A 107 -2.46 -0.86 -11.88
N CYS A 108 -1.25 -0.35 -11.75
CA CYS A 108 -0.33 -0.75 -10.68
C CYS A 108 0.46 0.45 -10.14
N THR A 109 0.84 0.33 -8.86
CA THR A 109 1.76 1.23 -8.16
C THR A 109 2.92 0.41 -7.62
N TYR A 110 4.13 0.86 -7.88
CA TYR A 110 5.33 0.31 -7.26
C TYR A 110 5.52 0.95 -5.89
N ILE A 111 5.75 0.12 -4.87
CA ILE A 111 5.99 0.56 -3.50
C ILE A 111 7.39 0.08 -3.11
N ASP A 112 8.33 1.01 -3.09
CA ASP A 112 9.72 0.73 -2.76
C ASP A 112 9.99 1.02 -1.29
N PHE A 113 10.62 0.07 -0.62
CA PHE A 113 11.15 0.21 0.73
C PHE A 113 12.67 0.13 0.67
N MET A 114 13.36 1.24 0.92
CA MET A 114 14.81 1.28 1.05
C MET A 114 15.15 1.36 2.53
N VAL A 115 15.76 0.33 3.07
CA VAL A 115 16.17 0.24 4.47
C VAL A 115 17.68 0.37 4.58
N GLU A 116 18.13 1.26 5.45
CA GLU A 116 19.52 1.41 5.85
C GLU A 116 19.65 1.12 7.35
N LYS A 117 20.32 0.04 7.69
CA LYS A 117 20.67 -0.28 9.08
C LYS A 117 21.79 0.64 9.53
N LYS A 118 21.60 1.32 10.67
CA LYS A 118 22.65 2.14 11.35
C LYS A 118 23.26 1.36 12.50
N ASN A 119 22.44 1.08 13.52
CA ASN A 119 22.82 0.36 14.73
C ASN A 119 21.81 -0.76 15.05
N ALA A 120 21.21 -1.37 14.03
CA ALA A 120 20.26 -2.47 14.16
C ALA A 120 20.90 -3.79 13.69
N ASP A 121 20.66 -4.87 14.43
CA ASP A 121 21.07 -6.21 14.02
C ASP A 121 20.07 -6.81 13.03
N ASN A 122 18.78 -6.68 13.32
CA ASN A 122 17.72 -7.27 12.53
C ASN A 122 16.62 -6.25 12.20
N VAL A 123 16.20 -6.19 10.94
CA VAL A 123 15.09 -5.35 10.49
C VAL A 123 14.11 -6.18 9.67
N LYS A 124 12.81 -6.11 10.02
CA LYS A 124 11.73 -6.81 9.33
C LYS A 124 10.64 -5.83 8.95
N LEU A 125 10.12 -5.96 7.74
CA LEU A 125 8.94 -5.23 7.25
C LEU A 125 7.70 -6.10 7.43
N ASP A 126 6.61 -5.46 7.84
CA ASP A 126 5.26 -6.00 7.82
C ASP A 126 4.35 -4.95 7.17
N PHE A 127 3.82 -5.27 5.99
CA PHE A 127 2.98 -4.37 5.20
C PHE A 127 1.64 -5.04 4.95
N ILE A 128 0.54 -4.36 5.31
CA ILE A 128 -0.80 -4.94 5.37
C ILE A 128 -1.75 -4.10 4.53
N VAL A 129 -2.46 -4.75 3.63
CA VAL A 129 -3.50 -4.17 2.78
C VAL A 129 -4.84 -4.76 3.20
N SER A 130 -5.73 -3.94 3.73
CA SER A 130 -7.06 -4.37 4.21
C SER A 130 -8.04 -4.57 3.07
N ALA A 131 -9.05 -5.42 3.28
CA ALA A 131 -10.19 -5.59 2.38
C ALA A 131 -11.05 -4.33 2.20
N ASP A 132 -10.84 -3.29 3.00
CA ASP A 132 -11.50 -1.98 2.81
C ASP A 132 -11.23 -1.40 1.40
N LEU A 133 -10.16 -1.87 0.71
CA LEU A 133 -9.83 -1.44 -0.64
C LEU A 133 -10.74 -2.02 -1.73
N VAL A 134 -11.47 -3.09 -1.45
CA VAL A 134 -12.26 -3.83 -2.43
C VAL A 134 -13.72 -4.00 -2.04
N ARG A 135 -14.17 -3.35 -0.96
CA ARG A 135 -15.56 -3.42 -0.51
C ARG A 135 -16.09 -2.10 0.01
N GLN A 136 -17.37 -1.89 -0.18
CA GLN A 136 -18.07 -0.69 0.30
C GLN A 136 -18.49 -0.82 1.76
N GLU A 137 -19.02 -1.96 2.14
CA GLU A 137 -19.50 -2.31 3.48
C GLU A 137 -18.86 -3.62 3.97
N LYS A 138 -19.46 -4.27 4.97
CA LYS A 138 -19.03 -5.58 5.48
C LYS A 138 -19.49 -6.73 4.57
N ASP A 139 -19.20 -6.62 3.29
CA ASP A 139 -19.42 -7.70 2.35
C ASP A 139 -18.37 -8.80 2.51
N GLU A 140 -18.74 -10.03 2.18
CA GLU A 140 -17.81 -11.16 2.18
C GLU A 140 -16.71 -10.96 1.14
N VAL A 141 -15.48 -11.12 1.60
CA VAL A 141 -14.27 -11.04 0.78
C VAL A 141 -13.58 -12.38 0.77
N ALA A 142 -13.14 -12.80 -0.39
CA ALA A 142 -12.29 -13.96 -0.55
C ALA A 142 -10.94 -13.57 -1.14
N GLY A 143 -9.92 -14.32 -0.79
CA GLY A 143 -8.58 -14.11 -1.32
C GLY A 143 -7.81 -15.41 -1.44
N PHE A 144 -6.73 -15.35 -2.17
CA PHE A 144 -5.79 -16.45 -2.33
C PHE A 144 -4.36 -15.91 -2.42
N ALA A 145 -3.40 -16.79 -2.18
CA ALA A 145 -1.99 -16.50 -2.37
C ALA A 145 -1.34 -17.56 -3.26
N GLY A 146 -0.29 -17.19 -3.97
CA GLY A 146 0.43 -18.07 -4.86
C GLY A 146 1.83 -17.55 -5.18
N THR A 147 2.53 -18.32 -5.99
CA THR A 147 3.85 -17.96 -6.53
C THR A 147 3.80 -17.94 -8.05
N PHE A 148 4.49 -16.98 -8.64
CA PHE A 148 4.65 -16.88 -10.08
C PHE A 148 6.12 -16.95 -10.44
N LYS A 149 6.50 -17.88 -11.33
CA LYS A 149 7.88 -18.09 -11.84
C LYS A 149 8.95 -18.20 -10.73
N GLN A 150 8.66 -18.93 -9.65
CA GLN A 150 9.58 -19.20 -8.53
C GLN A 150 10.12 -17.98 -7.77
N ASP A 151 10.13 -16.79 -8.39
CA ASP A 151 10.79 -15.59 -7.88
C ASP A 151 9.83 -14.53 -7.35
N PHE A 152 8.51 -14.70 -7.56
CA PHE A 152 7.49 -13.77 -7.12
C PHE A 152 6.42 -14.46 -6.30
N SER A 153 6.21 -13.98 -5.08
CA SER A 153 5.02 -14.29 -4.30
C SER A 153 3.95 -13.22 -4.53
N TYR A 154 2.69 -13.62 -4.51
CA TYR A 154 1.57 -12.69 -4.59
C TYR A 154 0.38 -13.19 -3.79
N ALA A 155 -0.48 -12.27 -3.41
CA ALA A 155 -1.82 -12.57 -2.94
C ALA A 155 -2.82 -11.62 -3.59
N SER A 156 -4.05 -12.09 -3.68
CA SER A 156 -5.18 -11.34 -4.23
C SER A 156 -6.36 -11.44 -3.29
N MET A 157 -7.19 -10.41 -3.24
CA MET A 157 -8.49 -10.44 -2.58
C MET A 157 -9.50 -9.59 -3.34
N GLY A 158 -10.76 -9.96 -3.25
CA GLY A 158 -11.87 -9.24 -3.83
C GLY A 158 -13.19 -9.63 -3.18
N ARG A 159 -14.22 -8.83 -3.40
CA ARG A 159 -15.57 -9.13 -2.95
C ARG A 159 -16.08 -10.42 -3.62
N MET A 160 -16.70 -11.31 -2.87
CA MET A 160 -17.23 -12.57 -3.44
C MET A 160 -18.33 -12.32 -4.47
N ARG A 161 -19.20 -11.34 -4.20
CA ARG A 161 -20.26 -10.95 -5.15
C ARG A 161 -19.84 -9.70 -5.91
N GLN A 162 -19.43 -9.87 -7.13
CA GLN A 162 -19.02 -8.79 -8.03
C GLN A 162 -20.25 -8.06 -8.60
N GLN A 163 -20.36 -6.75 -8.36
CA GLN A 163 -21.45 -5.90 -8.84
C GLN A 163 -20.87 -4.56 -9.33
N PRO A 164 -20.26 -4.54 -10.53
CA PRO A 164 -19.69 -3.31 -11.06
C PRO A 164 -20.71 -2.18 -11.09
N LEU A 165 -20.33 -1.01 -10.56
CA LEU A 165 -21.15 0.21 -10.48
C LEU A 165 -22.50 -0.01 -9.74
N GLY A 166 -22.58 -0.99 -8.84
CA GLY A 166 -23.79 -1.32 -8.11
C GLY A 166 -24.12 -0.35 -6.96
N SER A 167 -23.14 0.42 -6.50
CA SER A 167 -23.28 1.36 -5.38
C SER A 167 -23.36 2.80 -5.88
N SER A 168 -24.12 3.65 -5.17
CA SER A 168 -24.23 5.09 -5.42
C SER A 168 -24.35 5.86 -4.11
N GLY A 169 -24.04 7.17 -4.14
CA GLY A 169 -24.12 8.07 -2.98
C GLY A 169 -22.78 8.67 -2.62
N ASP A 170 -22.75 9.33 -1.46
CA ASP A 170 -21.53 9.90 -0.92
C ASP A 170 -20.60 8.81 -0.37
N HIS A 171 -19.30 9.06 -0.37
CA HIS A 171 -18.28 8.11 0.08
C HIS A 171 -18.24 6.78 -0.71
N THR A 172 -18.75 6.77 -1.94
CA THR A 172 -18.69 5.58 -2.80
C THR A 172 -17.24 5.32 -3.22
N THR A 173 -16.82 4.08 -3.09
CA THR A 173 -15.53 3.57 -3.57
C THR A 173 -15.77 2.34 -4.42
N ILE A 174 -14.73 1.82 -5.04
CA ILE A 174 -14.84 0.58 -5.79
C ILE A 174 -15.19 -0.58 -4.85
N ASP A 175 -16.15 -1.41 -5.24
CA ASP A 175 -16.58 -2.60 -4.51
C ASP A 175 -16.74 -3.82 -5.44
N TRP A 176 -16.00 -3.80 -6.55
CA TRP A 176 -15.87 -4.89 -7.51
C TRP A 176 -14.40 -5.04 -7.90
N GLY A 177 -14.05 -6.09 -8.63
CA GLY A 177 -12.68 -6.39 -9.02
C GLY A 177 -11.83 -7.01 -7.90
N TYR A 178 -10.54 -7.03 -8.12
CA TYR A 178 -9.56 -7.66 -7.22
C TYR A 178 -8.35 -6.78 -7.03
N VAL A 179 -7.90 -6.64 -5.78
CA VAL A 179 -6.60 -6.08 -5.46
C VAL A 179 -5.55 -7.19 -5.38
N TYR A 180 -4.37 -6.91 -5.89
CA TYR A 180 -3.20 -7.79 -5.86
C TYR A 180 -2.06 -7.09 -5.15
N LEU A 181 -1.33 -7.84 -4.34
CA LEU A 181 -0.03 -7.42 -3.84
C LEU A 181 0.98 -8.48 -4.26
N ALA A 182 2.05 -8.08 -4.92
CA ALA A 182 3.11 -8.96 -5.37
C ALA A 182 4.48 -8.45 -4.90
N GLY A 183 5.41 -9.35 -4.70
CA GLY A 183 6.77 -9.03 -4.30
C GLY A 183 7.76 -10.10 -4.74
N ASN A 184 9.05 -9.78 -4.66
CA ASN A 184 10.13 -10.69 -5.02
C ASN A 184 10.38 -11.77 -3.95
N ASP A 185 11.36 -12.61 -4.16
CA ASP A 185 11.82 -13.72 -3.32
C ASP A 185 12.19 -13.32 -1.87
N LYS A 186 12.46 -12.03 -1.63
CA LYS A 186 12.77 -11.48 -0.29
C LYS A 186 11.53 -11.26 0.56
N SER A 187 10.35 -11.38 -0.02
CA SER A 187 9.07 -11.14 0.65
C SER A 187 8.16 -12.37 0.61
N THR A 188 7.52 -12.64 1.74
CA THR A 188 6.45 -13.64 1.84
C THR A 188 5.12 -12.90 1.83
N ILE A 189 4.27 -13.18 0.84
CA ILE A 189 2.96 -12.55 0.70
C ILE A 189 1.88 -13.59 0.91
N THR A 190 0.93 -13.30 1.80
CA THR A 190 -0.15 -14.22 2.19
C THR A 190 -1.48 -13.48 2.23
N TYR A 191 -2.56 -14.23 2.06
CA TYR A 191 -3.90 -13.76 2.40
C TYR A 191 -4.27 -14.27 3.80
N ASP A 192 -4.57 -13.34 4.69
CA ASP A 192 -5.05 -13.59 6.05
C ASP A 192 -6.58 -13.52 6.07
N ALA A 193 -7.22 -14.68 6.02
CA ALA A 193 -8.69 -14.77 5.98
C ALA A 193 -9.35 -14.32 7.30
N ALA A 194 -8.66 -14.43 8.43
CA ALA A 194 -9.21 -14.03 9.72
C ALA A 194 -9.28 -12.51 9.88
N ASN A 195 -8.34 -11.78 9.27
CA ASN A 195 -8.28 -10.32 9.29
C ASN A 195 -8.73 -9.69 7.96
N GLU A 196 -9.13 -10.51 6.98
CA GLU A 196 -9.53 -10.09 5.63
C GLU A 196 -8.50 -9.10 5.04
N ALA A 197 -7.25 -9.52 4.96
CA ALA A 197 -6.14 -8.68 4.55
C ALA A 197 -5.08 -9.45 3.77
N ILE A 198 -4.40 -8.76 2.86
CA ILE A 198 -3.14 -9.25 2.29
C ILE A 198 -2.00 -8.75 3.17
N ARG A 199 -1.10 -9.65 3.55
CA ARG A 199 0.05 -9.35 4.38
C ARG A 199 1.35 -9.70 3.65
N CYS A 200 2.26 -8.74 3.61
CA CYS A 200 3.63 -8.94 3.16
C CYS A 200 4.57 -8.88 4.33
N GLN A 201 5.44 -9.88 4.45
CA GLN A 201 6.53 -9.92 5.43
C GLN A 201 7.86 -10.09 4.71
N ALA A 202 8.81 -9.22 5.03
CA ALA A 202 10.18 -9.34 4.55
C ALA A 202 11.17 -9.24 5.73
N ALA A 203 12.14 -10.16 5.79
CA ALA A 203 13.11 -10.25 6.88
C ALA A 203 14.50 -9.82 6.43
N ASP A 204 15.36 -9.53 7.39
CA ASP A 204 16.78 -9.17 7.19
C ASP A 204 17.01 -8.05 6.19
N LEU A 205 16.12 -7.04 6.24
CA LEU A 205 16.18 -5.93 5.32
C LEU A 205 17.40 -5.04 5.56
N ASN A 206 18.21 -4.90 4.51
CA ASN A 206 19.24 -3.88 4.38
C ASN A 206 19.41 -3.64 2.87
N GLY A 207 18.88 -2.53 2.38
CA GLY A 207 18.76 -2.24 0.94
C GLY A 207 17.30 -2.17 0.49
N GLN A 208 17.06 -2.39 -0.80
CA GLN A 208 15.75 -2.20 -1.43
C GLN A 208 14.93 -3.49 -1.47
N THR A 209 13.63 -3.33 -1.18
CA THR A 209 12.57 -4.30 -1.46
C THR A 209 11.42 -3.57 -2.14
N THR A 210 10.91 -4.13 -3.23
CA THR A 210 9.82 -3.53 -4.01
C THR A 210 8.61 -4.42 -3.96
N LEU A 211 7.46 -3.84 -3.66
CA LEU A 211 6.14 -4.44 -3.82
C LEU A 211 5.43 -3.79 -4.99
N ILE A 212 4.54 -4.55 -5.62
CA ILE A 212 3.64 -4.06 -6.66
C ILE A 212 2.22 -4.23 -6.13
N LEU A 213 1.50 -3.13 -5.97
CA LEU A 213 0.08 -3.16 -5.72
C LEU A 213 -0.64 -2.89 -7.03
N ALA A 214 -1.48 -3.83 -7.45
CA ALA A 214 -2.25 -3.74 -8.68
C ALA A 214 -3.74 -3.95 -8.39
N TYR A 215 -4.58 -3.44 -9.28
CA TYR A 215 -6.01 -3.59 -9.23
C TYR A 215 -6.55 -4.04 -10.59
N ASP A 216 -7.41 -5.06 -10.60
CA ASP A 216 -8.11 -5.55 -11.79
C ASP A 216 -9.62 -5.42 -11.58
N ASP A 217 -10.26 -4.58 -12.39
CA ASP A 217 -11.67 -4.25 -12.28
C ASP A 217 -12.61 -5.22 -13.01
N LEU A 218 -12.09 -6.36 -13.51
CA LEU A 218 -12.82 -7.33 -14.35
C LEU A 218 -13.33 -6.79 -15.69
N ALA A 219 -13.39 -5.48 -15.88
CA ALA A 219 -13.79 -4.89 -17.16
C ALA A 219 -12.73 -5.11 -18.23
N SER A 220 -11.49 -5.25 -17.83
CA SER A 220 -10.35 -5.54 -18.71
C SER A 220 -10.28 -6.98 -19.23
N ILE A 221 -11.09 -7.91 -18.69
CA ILE A 221 -11.07 -9.34 -19.06
C ILE A 221 -11.95 -9.62 -20.29
N ASN A 222 -12.81 -8.69 -20.68
CA ASN A 222 -13.79 -8.88 -21.77
C ASN A 222 -13.41 -8.16 -23.08
N TYR A 223 -12.15 -7.78 -23.27
CA TYR A 223 -11.67 -7.16 -24.51
C TYR A 223 -10.50 -7.93 -25.13
#